data_57c5baa6d220eea84c991e39c3e6e7c8
#
_entry.id   57c5baa6d220eea84c991e39c3e6e7c8
#
_cell.length_a   1.000
_cell.length_b   1.000
_cell.length_c   1.000
_cell.angle_alpha   90.00
_cell.angle_beta   90.00
_cell.angle_gamma   90.00
#
_symmetry.space_group_name_H-M   'P 1'
#
loop_
_entity.id
_entity.type
_entity.pdbx_description
1 polymer ?
#
loop_
_entity_poly.entity_id
_entity_poly.type
_entity_poly.pdbx_seq_one_letter_code
_entity_poly.pdbx_strand_id
1 'polypeptide(L)'
;MNLKPRILILTASLVLVSAIGGWGMVRELGERIIEEWALRHAEKQVLYDKARTLQPILREIALARQLANSQQIREWSRKPDDPVLTRRAIAEMEAFRLNFSDRNFFVALLGNGRYYYNNAANEYAGRQHRYTLDPAKPEDRWFYDIVKQRREMHINVNPDANLGVTKLWIDVLLRDGEDIVGVAGTGLDLTRFIRDVVDNGQPGITSLFVDHGGAIQAYRDQRVIDFASITKRSAHRNSLDLLLDRGVDRVALHTAMKELEALDTTVVSRFVEVSGKRYLAGVAYLPEIDWYEITLLDLDTLLPISSFTGILVVYGLTLLAALVLFNLAISRFVLDPLAELETAVSRVQLGEFPPESLSSGRTDEIGRLMEHFRRMARSMLNAKLELESKVRERTEALDRLTKIDPLTELLNRRGMAERIEAEISRVGREGRCFGILWLDLDDFKEINDRHGHALGDEALSTIARIILSVIRPYDSAARWGGDEFLVLLQDCDEAMLSGLGERIRAAIAACTTLRIPDGTVLPLGASIGAALSDGTRGIEMVLHDADQALYRAKNAGRNRVVRA
;
A
#
# COMPACT_ATOMS: atom_id res chain seq x y z
N MET A 1 -59.80 -3.10 -17.43
CA MET A 1 -58.51 -2.43 -17.19
C MET A 1 -57.86 -2.20 -18.55
N ASN A 2 -57.62 -0.96 -18.91
CA ASN A 2 -57.00 -0.61 -20.19
C ASN A 2 -55.60 -1.23 -20.33
N LEU A 3 -55.16 -1.50 -21.54
CA LEU A 3 -53.86 -2.15 -21.83
C LEU A 3 -52.67 -1.39 -21.22
N LYS A 4 -52.78 -0.06 -21.18
CA LYS A 4 -51.76 0.87 -20.64
C LYS A 4 -51.35 0.59 -19.20
N PRO A 5 -52.25 0.48 -18.20
CA PRO A 5 -51.85 0.17 -16.82
C PRO A 5 -51.35 -1.28 -16.63
N ARG A 6 -51.77 -2.24 -17.45
CA ARG A 6 -51.25 -3.63 -17.37
C ARG A 6 -49.79 -3.69 -17.84
N ILE A 7 -49.48 -3.03 -18.92
CA ILE A 7 -48.09 -2.95 -19.46
C ILE A 7 -47.19 -2.19 -18.49
N LEU A 8 -47.68 -1.08 -17.92
CA LEU A 8 -46.95 -0.32 -16.90
C LEU A 8 -46.60 -1.15 -15.65
N ILE A 9 -47.56 -1.93 -15.14
CA ILE A 9 -47.32 -2.81 -13.99
C ILE A 9 -46.32 -3.91 -14.36
N LEU A 10 -46.48 -4.53 -15.54
CA LEU A 10 -45.58 -5.59 -15.99
C LEU A 10 -44.13 -5.09 -16.17
N THR A 11 -43.98 -3.94 -16.79
CA THR A 11 -42.64 -3.31 -17.00
C THR A 11 -42.02 -2.85 -15.70
N ALA A 12 -42.80 -2.24 -14.81
CA ALA A 12 -42.35 -1.88 -13.47
C ALA A 12 -41.91 -3.11 -12.65
N SER A 13 -42.65 -4.19 -12.73
CA SER A 13 -42.33 -5.46 -12.08
C SER A 13 -41.05 -6.07 -12.65
N LEU A 14 -40.89 -6.05 -13.99
CA LEU A 14 -39.68 -6.57 -14.64
C LEU A 14 -38.43 -5.76 -14.27
N VAL A 15 -38.54 -4.42 -14.24
CA VAL A 15 -37.48 -3.52 -13.82
C VAL A 15 -37.15 -3.71 -12.34
N LEU A 16 -38.18 -3.90 -11.49
CA LEU A 16 -37.96 -4.18 -10.06
C LEU A 16 -37.19 -5.48 -9.86
N VAL A 17 -37.59 -6.55 -10.57
CA VAL A 17 -36.90 -7.86 -10.52
C VAL A 17 -35.47 -7.73 -11.05
N SER A 18 -35.25 -7.00 -12.16
CA SER A 18 -33.92 -6.74 -12.71
C SER A 18 -33.07 -5.89 -11.74
N ALA A 19 -33.69 -4.92 -11.08
CA ALA A 19 -33.01 -4.08 -10.09
C ALA A 19 -32.59 -4.90 -8.86
N ILE A 20 -33.47 -5.78 -8.35
CA ILE A 20 -33.14 -6.68 -7.23
C ILE A 20 -32.04 -7.66 -7.63
N GLY A 21 -32.16 -8.28 -8.80
CA GLY A 21 -31.16 -9.23 -9.32
C GLY A 21 -29.81 -8.56 -9.56
N GLY A 22 -29.81 -7.38 -10.19
CA GLY A 22 -28.61 -6.59 -10.41
C GLY A 22 -27.96 -6.10 -9.12
N TRP A 23 -28.79 -5.66 -8.15
CA TRP A 23 -28.29 -5.30 -6.83
C TRP A 23 -27.64 -6.49 -6.13
N GLY A 24 -28.27 -7.68 -6.16
CA GLY A 24 -27.69 -8.90 -5.60
C GLY A 24 -26.37 -9.28 -6.27
N MET A 25 -26.32 -9.19 -7.60
CA MET A 25 -25.11 -9.51 -8.37
C MET A 25 -23.97 -8.50 -8.13
N VAL A 26 -24.28 -7.21 -8.08
CA VAL A 26 -23.29 -6.17 -7.78
C VAL A 26 -22.76 -6.31 -6.36
N ARG A 27 -23.64 -6.64 -5.41
CA ARG A 27 -23.24 -6.91 -4.03
C ARG A 27 -22.31 -8.11 -3.94
N GLU A 28 -22.69 -9.25 -4.51
CA GLU A 28 -21.89 -10.47 -4.48
C GLU A 28 -20.55 -10.31 -5.22
N LEU A 29 -20.59 -9.65 -6.39
CA LEU A 29 -19.38 -9.35 -7.15
C LEU A 29 -18.49 -8.33 -6.39
N GLY A 30 -19.10 -7.32 -5.77
CA GLY A 30 -18.40 -6.34 -4.94
C GLY A 30 -17.72 -7.00 -3.74
N GLU A 31 -18.42 -7.87 -3.02
CA GLU A 31 -17.84 -8.62 -1.89
C GLU A 31 -16.64 -9.48 -2.34
N ARG A 32 -16.75 -10.20 -3.47
CA ARG A 32 -15.64 -10.99 -4.03
C ARG A 32 -14.46 -10.13 -4.48
N ILE A 33 -14.74 -9.03 -5.17
CA ILE A 33 -13.68 -8.09 -5.62
C ILE A 33 -12.97 -7.48 -4.40
N ILE A 34 -13.72 -7.12 -3.36
CA ILE A 34 -13.17 -6.61 -2.11
C ILE A 34 -12.28 -7.67 -1.46
N GLU A 35 -12.72 -8.92 -1.37
CA GLU A 35 -11.93 -10.00 -0.78
C GLU A 35 -10.64 -10.28 -1.58
N GLU A 36 -10.73 -10.42 -2.90
CA GLU A 36 -9.56 -10.65 -3.74
C GLU A 36 -8.59 -9.45 -3.75
N TRP A 37 -9.13 -8.23 -3.79
CA TRP A 37 -8.32 -7.02 -3.71
C TRP A 37 -7.66 -6.91 -2.34
N ALA A 38 -8.41 -7.20 -1.28
CA ALA A 38 -7.92 -7.15 0.09
C ALA A 38 -6.76 -8.13 0.30
N LEU A 39 -6.87 -9.37 -0.18
CA LEU A 39 -5.80 -10.36 -0.09
C LEU A 39 -4.53 -9.89 -0.82
N ARG A 40 -4.66 -9.38 -2.04
CA ARG A 40 -3.51 -8.86 -2.81
C ARG A 40 -2.94 -7.59 -2.23
N HIS A 41 -3.78 -6.71 -1.68
CA HIS A 41 -3.33 -5.49 -1.02
C HIS A 41 -2.65 -5.80 0.31
N ALA A 42 -3.19 -6.75 1.08
CA ALA A 42 -2.58 -7.22 2.32
C ALA A 42 -1.14 -7.72 2.09
N GLU A 43 -0.93 -8.55 1.07
CA GLU A 43 0.41 -9.03 0.73
C GLU A 43 1.37 -7.89 0.42
N LYS A 44 0.96 -6.96 -0.45
CA LYS A 44 1.78 -5.79 -0.81
C LYS A 44 2.04 -4.88 0.38
N GLN A 45 1.02 -4.65 1.20
CA GLN A 45 1.12 -3.79 2.37
C GLN A 45 2.06 -4.38 3.42
N VAL A 46 1.91 -5.67 3.71
CA VAL A 46 2.78 -6.37 4.66
C VAL A 46 4.23 -6.38 4.19
N LEU A 47 4.47 -6.64 2.89
CA LEU A 47 5.82 -6.57 2.32
C LEU A 47 6.41 -5.16 2.35
N TYR A 48 5.58 -4.15 2.13
CA TYR A 48 5.99 -2.75 2.26
C TYR A 48 6.33 -2.39 3.72
N ASP A 49 5.45 -2.75 4.65
CA ASP A 49 5.65 -2.48 6.07
C ASP A 49 6.89 -3.23 6.59
N LYS A 50 7.06 -4.50 6.20
CA LYS A 50 8.28 -5.30 6.46
C LYS A 50 9.55 -4.56 5.99
N ALA A 51 9.59 -4.13 4.75
CA ALA A 51 10.76 -3.43 4.21
C ALA A 51 11.03 -2.12 4.94
N ARG A 52 9.98 -1.36 5.26
CA ARG A 52 10.07 -0.09 5.98
C ARG A 52 10.52 -0.27 7.43
N THR A 53 9.98 -1.27 8.10
CA THR A 53 10.30 -1.60 9.50
C THR A 53 11.73 -2.11 9.65
N LEU A 54 12.14 -3.00 8.75
CA LEU A 54 13.46 -3.61 8.84
C LEU A 54 14.59 -2.63 8.57
N GLN A 55 14.43 -1.69 7.65
CA GLN A 55 15.51 -0.78 7.25
C GLN A 55 16.17 -0.03 8.43
N PRO A 56 15.44 0.68 9.30
CA PRO A 56 16.05 1.36 10.43
C PRO A 56 16.66 0.36 11.43
N ILE A 57 16.03 -0.79 11.66
CA ILE A 57 16.52 -1.80 12.59
C ILE A 57 17.80 -2.45 12.07
N LEU A 58 17.83 -2.84 10.78
CA LEU A 58 19.00 -3.47 10.15
C LEU A 58 20.22 -2.55 10.17
N ARG A 59 20.03 -1.25 9.99
CA ARG A 59 21.11 -0.27 10.13
C ARG A 59 21.69 -0.27 11.54
N GLU A 60 20.82 -0.24 12.55
CA GLU A 60 21.28 -0.25 13.95
C GLU A 60 21.94 -1.58 14.32
N ILE A 61 21.40 -2.71 13.83
CA ILE A 61 22.02 -4.04 13.96
C ILE A 61 23.43 -4.04 13.37
N ALA A 62 23.58 -3.52 12.15
CA ALA A 62 24.89 -3.47 11.49
C ALA A 62 25.90 -2.65 12.30
N LEU A 63 25.49 -1.50 12.82
CA LEU A 63 26.35 -0.67 13.68
C LEU A 63 26.65 -1.34 15.02
N ALA A 64 25.67 -1.99 15.65
CA ALA A 64 25.86 -2.71 16.89
C ALA A 64 26.83 -3.91 16.71
N ARG A 65 26.72 -4.63 15.59
CA ARG A 65 27.67 -5.68 15.20
C ARG A 65 29.08 -5.12 15.00
N GLN A 66 29.22 -3.97 14.36
CA GLN A 66 30.51 -3.33 14.19
C GLN A 66 31.12 -2.94 15.55
N LEU A 67 30.30 -2.37 16.46
CA LEU A 67 30.72 -2.07 17.81
C LEU A 67 31.18 -3.32 18.56
N ALA A 68 30.35 -4.40 18.54
CA ALA A 68 30.68 -5.67 19.19
C ALA A 68 31.94 -6.33 18.60
N ASN A 69 32.21 -6.10 17.30
CA ASN A 69 33.40 -6.63 16.61
C ASN A 69 34.60 -5.68 16.63
N SER A 70 34.49 -4.52 17.28
CA SER A 70 35.60 -3.56 17.36
C SER A 70 36.80 -4.18 18.06
N GLN A 71 37.98 -4.05 17.44
CA GLN A 71 39.22 -4.52 18.02
C GLN A 71 39.50 -3.84 19.37
N GLN A 72 39.21 -2.57 19.49
CA GLN A 72 39.43 -1.80 20.71
C GLN A 72 38.57 -2.31 21.86
N ILE A 73 37.31 -2.65 21.58
CA ILE A 73 36.37 -3.19 22.57
C ILE A 73 36.82 -4.60 23.00
N ARG A 74 37.24 -5.44 22.06
CA ARG A 74 37.76 -6.81 22.38
C ARG A 74 39.06 -6.77 23.18
N GLU A 75 40.02 -5.91 22.82
CA GLU A 75 41.24 -5.76 23.59
C GLU A 75 40.96 -5.29 25.02
N TRP A 76 40.06 -4.34 25.16
CA TRP A 76 39.64 -3.85 26.47
C TRP A 76 38.91 -4.92 27.30
N SER A 77 38.03 -5.71 26.70
CA SER A 77 37.27 -6.74 27.42
C SER A 77 38.16 -7.79 28.09
N ARG A 78 39.37 -8.02 27.57
CA ARG A 78 40.39 -8.88 28.19
C ARG A 78 41.02 -8.28 29.44
N LYS A 79 41.11 -6.95 29.49
CA LYS A 79 41.72 -6.18 30.58
C LYS A 79 40.88 -4.95 30.92
N PRO A 80 39.68 -5.18 31.46
CA PRO A 80 38.70 -4.10 31.64
C PRO A 80 39.09 -3.09 32.73
N ASP A 81 40.07 -3.39 33.54
CA ASP A 81 40.58 -2.49 34.57
C ASP A 81 41.80 -1.67 34.13
N ASP A 82 42.29 -1.90 32.91
CA ASP A 82 43.37 -1.07 32.32
C ASP A 82 42.79 0.33 31.94
N PRO A 83 43.34 1.42 32.55
CA PRO A 83 42.78 2.75 32.35
C PRO A 83 43.03 3.31 30.95
N VAL A 84 44.05 2.81 30.23
CA VAL A 84 44.36 3.24 28.85
C VAL A 84 43.38 2.57 27.89
N LEU A 85 43.22 1.27 28.02
CA LEU A 85 42.27 0.51 27.21
C LEU A 85 40.83 0.99 27.47
N THR A 86 40.47 1.25 28.73
CA THR A 86 39.16 1.79 29.08
C THR A 86 38.88 3.11 28.41
N ARG A 87 39.84 4.05 28.41
CA ARG A 87 39.68 5.35 27.72
C ARG A 87 39.49 5.18 26.20
N ARG A 88 40.26 4.28 25.58
CA ARG A 88 40.12 3.98 24.14
C ARG A 88 38.78 3.33 23.82
N ALA A 89 38.35 2.37 24.61
CA ALA A 89 37.05 1.72 24.46
C ALA A 89 35.88 2.70 24.62
N ILE A 90 35.97 3.61 25.61
CA ILE A 90 34.98 4.66 25.79
C ILE A 90 34.95 5.61 24.59
N ALA A 91 36.10 6.02 24.08
CA ALA A 91 36.18 6.88 22.90
C ALA A 91 35.57 6.21 21.66
N GLU A 92 35.81 4.90 21.50
CA GLU A 92 35.21 4.09 20.45
C GLU A 92 33.68 4.01 20.59
N MET A 93 33.17 3.67 21.78
CA MET A 93 31.74 3.64 22.07
C MET A 93 31.07 5.00 21.79
N GLU A 94 31.72 6.11 22.16
CA GLU A 94 31.22 7.46 21.91
C GLU A 94 31.22 7.81 20.41
N ALA A 95 32.18 7.32 19.64
CA ALA A 95 32.19 7.46 18.19
C ALA A 95 31.01 6.71 17.56
N PHE A 96 30.73 5.46 18.01
CA PHE A 96 29.55 4.72 17.58
C PHE A 96 28.25 5.38 18.03
N ARG A 97 28.19 5.93 19.25
CA ARG A 97 27.03 6.67 19.76
C ARG A 97 26.53 7.71 18.77
N LEU A 98 27.44 8.48 18.19
CA LEU A 98 27.08 9.55 17.24
C LEU A 98 26.48 9.03 15.93
N ASN A 99 26.75 7.77 15.59
CA ASN A 99 26.24 7.12 14.38
C ASN A 99 24.91 6.41 14.57
N PHE A 100 24.60 5.96 15.80
CA PHE A 100 23.31 5.37 16.13
C PHE A 100 22.18 6.42 16.00
N SER A 101 21.03 5.99 15.54
CA SER A 101 19.87 6.87 15.31
C SER A 101 19.42 7.60 16.57
N ASP A 102 19.33 6.91 17.68
CA ASP A 102 18.95 7.48 18.97
C ASP A 102 20.17 7.87 19.83
N ARG A 103 21.35 7.93 19.20
CA ARG A 103 22.60 8.41 19.79
C ARG A 103 22.85 7.86 21.20
N ASN A 104 22.69 6.56 21.36
CA ASN A 104 23.01 5.86 22.59
C ASN A 104 23.76 4.57 22.29
N PHE A 105 24.49 4.08 23.25
CA PHE A 105 25.12 2.76 23.24
C PHE A 105 25.04 2.16 24.62
N PHE A 106 25.16 0.85 24.69
CA PHE A 106 25.55 0.15 25.89
C PHE A 106 26.60 -0.93 25.61
N VAL A 107 27.41 -1.20 26.60
CA VAL A 107 28.34 -2.33 26.61
C VAL A 107 28.35 -2.92 28.01
N ALA A 108 28.09 -4.22 28.11
CA ALA A 108 28.10 -4.97 29.34
C ALA A 108 29.18 -6.06 29.27
N LEU A 109 30.08 -6.10 30.21
CA LEU A 109 31.19 -7.07 30.26
C LEU A 109 30.84 -8.24 31.16
N LEU A 110 31.08 -9.47 30.70
CA LEU A 110 30.83 -10.67 31.47
C LEU A 110 31.84 -10.86 32.60
N GLY A 111 33.09 -10.47 32.37
CA GLY A 111 34.19 -10.73 33.32
C GLY A 111 34.09 -10.00 34.66
N ASN A 112 33.55 -8.78 34.66
CA ASN A 112 33.42 -7.96 35.86
C ASN A 112 32.00 -7.39 36.08
N GLY A 113 31.05 -7.76 35.23
CA GLY A 113 29.66 -7.31 35.30
C GLY A 113 29.42 -5.82 35.03
N ARG A 114 30.42 -5.06 34.68
CA ARG A 114 30.26 -3.61 34.48
C ARG A 114 29.41 -3.30 33.26
N TYR A 115 28.42 -2.41 33.46
CA TYR A 115 27.53 -1.90 32.42
C TYR A 115 27.86 -0.44 32.10
N TYR A 116 28.17 -0.20 30.85
CA TYR A 116 28.51 1.12 30.31
C TYR A 116 27.38 1.60 29.40
N TYR A 117 27.01 2.86 29.55
CA TYR A 117 25.92 3.47 28.77
C TYR A 117 26.14 4.96 28.60
N ASN A 118 25.73 5.52 27.47
CA ASN A 118 25.52 6.95 27.32
C ASN A 118 24.34 7.22 26.37
N ASN A 119 23.70 8.35 26.51
CA ASN A 119 22.50 8.73 25.80
C ASN A 119 22.72 9.89 24.82
N ALA A 120 21.67 10.28 24.10
CA ALA A 120 21.68 11.36 23.11
C ALA A 120 22.08 12.72 23.71
N ALA A 121 21.67 13.00 24.95
CA ALA A 121 22.00 14.24 25.65
C ALA A 121 23.45 14.27 26.16
N ASN A 122 24.18 13.14 26.03
CA ASN A 122 25.54 12.99 26.52
C ASN A 122 25.66 13.22 28.04
N GLU A 123 24.62 12.88 28.79
CA GLU A 123 24.54 13.11 30.25
C GLU A 123 25.57 12.33 31.05
N TYR A 124 26.05 11.22 30.50
CA TYR A 124 26.99 10.33 31.18
C TYR A 124 28.44 10.50 30.73
N ALA A 125 28.76 11.59 30.04
CA ALA A 125 30.13 11.90 29.63
C ALA A 125 31.10 11.88 30.83
N GLY A 126 32.16 11.09 30.72
CA GLY A 126 33.11 10.84 31.82
C GLY A 126 32.60 9.93 32.95
N ARG A 127 31.35 9.47 32.85
CA ARG A 127 30.68 8.58 33.84
C ARG A 127 29.91 7.47 33.13
N GLN A 128 30.41 6.96 32.02
CA GLN A 128 29.73 5.96 31.20
C GLN A 128 29.53 4.62 31.93
N HIS A 129 30.36 4.25 32.89
CA HIS A 129 30.07 3.13 33.79
C HIS A 129 28.87 3.51 34.67
N ARG A 130 27.76 2.78 34.53
CA ARG A 130 26.50 3.10 35.19
C ARG A 130 26.28 2.28 36.46
N TYR A 131 26.41 0.98 36.34
CA TYR A 131 26.24 0.03 37.45
C TYR A 131 26.95 -1.27 37.12
N THR A 132 26.95 -2.19 38.10
CA THR A 132 27.49 -3.54 37.94
C THR A 132 26.32 -4.52 37.98
N LEU A 133 26.24 -5.36 36.97
CA LEU A 133 25.23 -6.42 36.83
C LEU A 133 25.42 -7.49 37.92
N ASP A 134 24.33 -7.92 38.53
CA ASP A 134 24.29 -8.93 39.57
C ASP A 134 23.36 -10.06 39.12
N PRO A 135 23.86 -11.31 38.96
CA PRO A 135 23.05 -12.44 38.54
C PRO A 135 21.92 -12.82 39.53
N ALA A 136 22.00 -12.34 40.76
CA ALA A 136 20.97 -12.55 41.76
C ALA A 136 19.76 -11.61 41.59
N LYS A 137 19.96 -10.51 40.89
CA LYS A 137 18.91 -9.49 40.66
C LYS A 137 18.03 -9.86 39.47
N PRO A 138 16.69 -9.82 39.62
CA PRO A 138 15.79 -10.09 38.51
C PRO A 138 15.93 -9.12 37.33
N GLU A 139 16.22 -7.84 37.61
CA GLU A 139 16.40 -6.77 36.62
C GLU A 139 17.64 -6.97 35.72
N ASP A 140 18.65 -7.67 36.21
CA ASP A 140 19.90 -7.93 35.48
C ASP A 140 19.92 -9.29 34.77
N ARG A 141 18.87 -10.10 34.94
CA ARG A 141 18.78 -11.47 34.40
C ARG A 141 18.86 -11.49 32.89
N TRP A 142 18.35 -10.47 32.21
CA TRP A 142 18.37 -10.34 30.75
C TRP A 142 19.78 -10.58 30.17
N PHE A 143 20.80 -10.02 30.79
CA PHE A 143 22.18 -10.13 30.33
C PHE A 143 22.67 -11.60 30.36
N TYR A 144 22.44 -12.26 31.49
CA TYR A 144 22.88 -13.67 31.68
C TYR A 144 22.07 -14.64 30.82
N ASP A 145 20.80 -14.35 30.58
CA ASP A 145 19.95 -15.15 29.68
C ASP A 145 20.41 -15.03 28.22
N ILE A 146 20.77 -13.83 27.75
CA ILE A 146 21.36 -13.60 26.42
C ILE A 146 22.68 -14.36 26.28
N VAL A 147 23.58 -14.23 27.23
CA VAL A 147 24.87 -14.94 27.23
C VAL A 147 24.68 -16.47 27.21
N LYS A 148 23.70 -16.97 27.97
CA LYS A 148 23.37 -18.41 28.04
C LYS A 148 22.80 -18.94 26.73
N GLN A 149 21.98 -18.16 26.04
CA GLN A 149 21.38 -18.57 24.77
C GLN A 149 22.39 -18.65 23.64
N ARG A 150 23.53 -17.96 23.74
CA ARG A 150 24.63 -17.93 22.75
C ARG A 150 24.23 -17.52 21.34
N ARG A 151 23.02 -16.93 21.14
CA ARG A 151 22.61 -16.36 19.85
C ARG A 151 23.41 -15.08 19.62
N GLU A 152 23.85 -14.89 18.38
CA GLU A 152 24.67 -13.74 18.00
C GLU A 152 24.03 -12.39 18.35
N MET A 153 22.71 -12.32 18.20
CA MET A 153 21.94 -11.10 18.39
C MET A 153 20.58 -11.40 19.01
N HIS A 154 20.12 -10.48 19.84
CA HIS A 154 18.76 -10.43 20.37
C HIS A 154 18.15 -9.05 20.14
N ILE A 155 16.85 -9.02 19.94
CA ILE A 155 16.06 -7.79 19.96
C ILE A 155 14.93 -8.00 20.94
N ASN A 156 14.78 -7.04 21.84
CA ASN A 156 13.75 -7.12 22.86
C ASN A 156 13.25 -5.72 23.26
N VAL A 157 12.04 -5.67 23.79
CA VAL A 157 11.46 -4.44 24.33
C VAL A 157 11.43 -4.57 25.85
N ASN A 158 12.29 -3.81 26.51
CA ASN A 158 12.44 -3.91 27.96
C ASN A 158 12.62 -2.53 28.61
N PRO A 159 11.96 -2.28 29.76
CA PRO A 159 12.34 -1.18 30.62
C PRO A 159 13.68 -1.47 31.30
N ASP A 160 14.64 -0.59 31.16
CA ASP A 160 15.82 -0.60 32.02
C ASP A 160 15.51 0.17 33.29
N ALA A 161 15.29 -0.55 34.38
CA ALA A 161 14.93 0.02 35.68
C ALA A 161 16.04 0.91 36.26
N ASN A 162 17.31 0.60 35.94
CA ASN A 162 18.47 1.34 36.42
C ASN A 162 18.68 2.67 35.67
N LEU A 163 18.26 2.71 34.40
CA LEU A 163 18.32 3.91 33.55
C LEU A 163 16.99 4.66 33.48
N GLY A 164 15.88 4.05 33.90
CA GLY A 164 14.54 4.65 33.86
C GLY A 164 14.01 4.86 32.43
N VAL A 165 14.43 4.05 31.46
CA VAL A 165 14.04 4.17 30.04
C VAL A 165 13.46 2.85 29.51
N THR A 166 12.49 2.97 28.61
CA THR A 166 11.96 1.82 27.87
C THR A 166 12.36 1.93 26.41
N LYS A 167 13.09 0.95 25.93
CA LYS A 167 13.62 0.95 24.58
C LYS A 167 13.41 -0.40 23.91
N LEU A 168 13.46 -0.38 22.59
CA LEU A 168 13.72 -1.55 21.77
C LEU A 168 15.24 -1.72 21.74
N TRP A 169 15.73 -2.71 22.49
CA TRP A 169 17.13 -2.98 22.63
C TRP A 169 17.62 -3.93 21.53
N ILE A 170 18.77 -3.62 20.99
CA ILE A 170 19.50 -4.44 20.02
C ILE A 170 20.78 -4.89 20.73
N ASP A 171 20.81 -6.15 21.10
CA ASP A 171 21.85 -6.76 21.90
C ASP A 171 22.68 -7.69 21.04
N VAL A 172 23.96 -7.41 20.89
CA VAL A 172 24.89 -8.23 20.10
C VAL A 172 25.94 -8.82 21.02
N LEU A 173 26.17 -10.14 20.91
CA LEU A 173 27.22 -10.80 21.69
C LEU A 173 28.59 -10.25 21.31
N LEU A 174 29.32 -9.83 22.31
CA LEU A 174 30.71 -9.45 22.22
C LEU A 174 31.56 -10.70 22.39
N ARG A 175 32.33 -11.05 21.35
CA ARG A 175 33.13 -12.29 21.32
C ARG A 175 34.62 -11.98 21.18
N ASP A 176 35.40 -12.80 21.82
CA ASP A 176 36.83 -12.90 21.64
C ASP A 176 37.18 -14.34 21.23
N GLY A 177 37.29 -14.58 19.91
CA GLY A 177 37.29 -15.91 19.35
C GLY A 177 35.96 -16.64 19.62
N GLU A 178 36.01 -17.81 20.26
CA GLU A 178 34.82 -18.58 20.62
C GLU A 178 34.21 -18.16 21.97
N ASP A 179 34.90 -17.35 22.75
CA ASP A 179 34.48 -16.96 24.08
C ASP A 179 33.56 -15.75 24.02
N ILE A 180 32.46 -15.79 24.77
CA ILE A 180 31.59 -14.64 24.97
C ILE A 180 32.16 -13.81 26.12
N VAL A 181 32.50 -12.56 25.83
CA VAL A 181 33.11 -11.66 26.82
C VAL A 181 32.14 -10.54 27.25
N GLY A 182 30.97 -10.44 26.60
CA GLY A 182 29.98 -9.46 26.98
C GLY A 182 28.85 -9.34 25.96
N VAL A 183 28.11 -8.25 26.07
CA VAL A 183 27.04 -7.84 25.16
C VAL A 183 27.24 -6.35 24.87
N ALA A 184 27.12 -5.97 23.62
CA ALA A 184 27.17 -4.59 23.18
C ALA A 184 25.94 -4.25 22.31
N GLY A 185 25.51 -3.00 22.33
CA GLY A 185 24.37 -2.64 21.50
C GLY A 185 23.92 -1.20 21.64
N THR A 186 22.70 -1.00 21.18
CA THR A 186 22.00 0.30 21.23
C THR A 186 20.52 0.07 21.54
N GLY A 187 19.82 1.13 21.90
CA GLY A 187 18.39 1.09 22.13
C GLY A 187 17.67 2.15 21.32
N LEU A 188 16.67 1.75 20.54
CA LEU A 188 15.76 2.67 19.88
C LEU A 188 14.65 3.11 20.83
N ASP A 189 14.29 4.39 20.82
CA ASP A 189 13.17 4.91 21.59
C ASP A 189 11.86 4.25 21.13
N LEU A 190 11.22 3.52 22.05
CA LEU A 190 10.03 2.74 21.72
C LEU A 190 8.88 3.62 21.26
N THR A 191 8.69 4.79 21.88
CA THR A 191 7.60 5.70 21.53
C THR A 191 7.78 6.26 20.13
N ARG A 192 9.02 6.63 19.78
CA ARG A 192 9.37 7.07 18.44
C ARG A 192 9.21 5.93 17.44
N PHE A 193 9.74 4.74 17.76
CA PHE A 193 9.60 3.56 16.90
C PHE A 193 8.12 3.22 16.62
N ILE A 194 7.29 3.22 17.65
CA ILE A 194 5.85 2.96 17.50
C ILE A 194 5.23 4.02 16.59
N ARG A 195 5.48 5.29 16.81
CA ARG A 195 4.92 6.38 16.00
C ARG A 195 5.40 6.36 14.56
N ASP A 196 6.67 6.10 14.32
CA ASP A 196 7.28 6.26 13.01
C ASP A 196 7.18 4.98 12.15
N VAL A 197 7.01 3.82 12.80
CA VAL A 197 7.02 2.51 12.17
C VAL A 197 5.68 1.79 12.31
N VAL A 198 5.15 1.69 13.53
CA VAL A 198 3.94 0.91 13.84
C VAL A 198 2.67 1.72 13.52
N ASP A 199 2.63 2.97 13.95
CA ASP A 199 1.50 3.88 13.73
C ASP A 199 1.80 4.82 12.56
N ASN A 200 1.67 4.28 11.35
CA ASN A 200 1.98 5.02 10.12
C ASN A 200 0.93 6.06 9.72
N GLY A 201 -0.11 6.25 10.55
CA GLY A 201 -1.18 7.20 10.29
C GLY A 201 -2.09 6.84 9.11
N GLN A 202 -1.98 5.64 8.55
CA GLN A 202 -2.87 5.19 7.47
C GLN A 202 -4.20 4.71 8.07
N PRO A 203 -5.32 5.38 7.75
CA PRO A 203 -6.63 4.95 8.23
C PRO A 203 -6.92 3.51 7.80
N GLY A 204 -7.39 2.69 8.73
CA GLY A 204 -7.76 1.30 8.43
C GLY A 204 -6.61 0.31 8.38
N ILE A 205 -5.36 0.72 8.62
CA ILE A 205 -4.21 -0.18 8.70
C ILE A 205 -3.59 -0.08 10.08
N THR A 206 -3.35 -1.22 10.69
CA THR A 206 -2.72 -1.31 12.01
C THR A 206 -1.72 -2.44 12.01
N SER A 207 -0.44 -2.14 12.24
CA SER A 207 0.60 -3.14 12.35
C SER A 207 0.93 -3.43 13.81
N LEU A 208 1.32 -4.67 14.09
CA LEU A 208 1.86 -5.09 15.37
C LEU A 208 2.95 -6.13 15.14
N PHE A 209 3.84 -6.25 16.12
CA PHE A 209 4.98 -7.17 16.05
C PHE A 209 4.91 -8.10 17.24
N VAL A 210 5.10 -9.39 16.97
CA VAL A 210 5.06 -10.44 17.99
C VAL A 210 6.27 -11.37 17.87
N ASP A 211 6.68 -11.96 18.97
CA ASP A 211 7.67 -13.04 18.97
C ASP A 211 7.04 -14.39 18.60
N HIS A 212 7.85 -15.46 18.52
CA HIS A 212 7.39 -16.84 18.24
C HIS A 212 6.36 -17.36 19.24
N GLY A 213 6.35 -16.84 20.46
CA GLY A 213 5.36 -17.18 21.48
C GLY A 213 4.09 -16.37 21.39
N GLY A 214 3.98 -15.45 20.41
CA GLY A 214 2.86 -14.54 20.27
C GLY A 214 2.88 -13.38 21.26
N ALA A 215 3.99 -13.14 21.99
CA ALA A 215 4.11 -11.99 22.88
C ALA A 215 4.27 -10.70 22.05
N ILE A 216 3.49 -9.68 22.37
CA ILE A 216 3.47 -8.41 21.61
C ILE A 216 4.71 -7.59 21.96
N GLN A 217 5.57 -7.37 20.96
CA GLN A 217 6.82 -6.63 21.07
C GLN A 217 6.63 -5.14 20.73
N ALA A 218 5.77 -4.82 19.76
CA ALA A 218 5.44 -3.46 19.41
C ALA A 218 4.00 -3.37 18.90
N TYR A 219 3.27 -2.39 19.40
CA TYR A 219 1.91 -2.06 19.01
C TYR A 219 1.60 -0.61 19.37
N ARG A 220 0.63 0.01 18.67
CA ARG A 220 0.22 1.40 18.93
C ARG A 220 -0.26 1.64 20.38
N ASP A 221 -0.94 0.66 20.99
CA ASP A 221 -1.31 0.70 22.41
C ASP A 221 -0.21 0.03 23.26
N GLN A 222 0.62 0.87 23.87
CA GLN A 222 1.75 0.40 24.68
C GLN A 222 1.34 -0.45 25.89
N ARG A 223 0.06 -0.37 26.34
CA ARG A 223 -0.42 -1.15 27.50
C ARG A 223 -0.48 -2.63 27.24
N VAL A 224 -0.57 -3.04 25.98
CA VAL A 224 -0.60 -4.47 25.60
C VAL A 224 0.77 -5.00 25.15
N ILE A 225 1.83 -4.19 25.19
CA ILE A 225 3.19 -4.64 24.91
C ILE A 225 3.70 -5.50 26.08
N ASP A 226 4.34 -6.61 25.75
CA ASP A 226 4.99 -7.45 26.74
C ASP A 226 6.43 -7.00 27.01
N PHE A 227 6.60 -6.19 28.04
CA PHE A 227 7.90 -5.65 28.43
C PHE A 227 8.85 -6.67 29.11
N ALA A 228 8.56 -7.94 29.08
CA ALA A 228 9.35 -8.92 29.79
C ALA A 228 9.46 -10.28 29.10
N SER A 229 9.38 -10.29 27.77
CA SER A 229 9.36 -11.53 26.97
C SER A 229 10.58 -12.43 27.17
N ILE A 230 11.76 -11.87 27.49
CA ILE A 230 12.99 -12.66 27.73
C ILE A 230 13.01 -13.30 29.11
N THR A 231 12.41 -12.67 30.12
CA THR A 231 12.59 -13.07 31.53
C THR A 231 11.41 -13.78 32.17
N LYS A 232 10.21 -13.74 31.54
CA LYS A 232 9.00 -14.36 32.12
C LYS A 232 8.69 -15.73 31.55
N ARG A 233 8.48 -16.69 32.44
CA ARG A 233 7.82 -17.96 32.16
C ARG A 233 6.31 -17.68 31.97
N SER A 234 5.81 -18.10 30.87
CA SER A 234 4.49 -18.29 30.25
C SER A 234 3.14 -17.98 30.94
N ALA A 235 3.04 -17.51 32.17
CA ALA A 235 1.74 -17.43 32.85
C ALA A 235 0.99 -16.09 32.73
N HIS A 236 1.65 -14.97 32.41
CA HIS A 236 1.02 -13.63 32.28
C HIS A 236 1.70 -12.80 31.18
N ARG A 237 1.66 -13.27 29.95
CA ARG A 237 2.18 -12.51 28.80
C ARG A 237 1.07 -11.69 28.18
N ASN A 238 1.37 -10.43 27.90
CA ASN A 238 0.60 -9.67 26.93
C ASN A 238 0.83 -10.29 25.54
N SER A 239 -0.11 -11.09 25.11
CA SER A 239 0.00 -11.86 23.89
C SER A 239 -1.04 -11.46 22.86
N LEU A 240 -0.79 -11.80 21.61
CA LEU A 240 -1.72 -11.69 20.50
C LEU A 240 -3.12 -12.22 20.85
N ASP A 241 -3.18 -13.26 21.68
CA ASP A 241 -4.44 -13.89 22.11
C ASP A 241 -5.36 -12.94 22.89
N LEU A 242 -4.84 -11.90 23.52
CA LEU A 242 -5.62 -10.89 24.22
C LEU A 242 -6.34 -9.91 23.28
N LEU A 243 -5.85 -9.76 22.05
CA LEU A 243 -6.44 -8.90 21.04
C LEU A 243 -7.56 -9.59 20.24
N LEU A 244 -7.57 -10.93 20.26
CA LEU A 244 -8.48 -11.73 19.44
C LEU A 244 -9.68 -12.20 20.23
N ASP A 245 -10.86 -11.89 19.72
CA ASP A 245 -12.12 -12.20 20.41
C ASP A 245 -12.44 -13.69 20.38
N ARG A 246 -12.12 -14.39 19.27
CA ARG A 246 -12.49 -15.78 19.04
C ARG A 246 -11.31 -16.72 19.12
N GLY A 247 -11.50 -17.86 19.79
CA GLY A 247 -10.47 -18.91 19.87
C GLY A 247 -10.05 -19.49 18.51
N VAL A 248 -10.95 -19.50 17.54
CA VAL A 248 -10.65 -19.96 16.17
C VAL A 248 -9.64 -19.01 15.50
N ASP A 249 -9.76 -17.71 15.70
CA ASP A 249 -8.87 -16.71 15.12
C ASP A 249 -7.45 -16.78 15.73
N ARG A 250 -7.36 -17.09 17.02
CA ARG A 250 -6.09 -17.36 17.70
C ARG A 250 -5.36 -18.55 17.06
N VAL A 251 -6.08 -19.65 16.86
CA VAL A 251 -5.53 -20.84 16.20
C VAL A 251 -5.11 -20.49 14.75
N ALA A 252 -5.93 -19.73 14.03
CA ALA A 252 -5.66 -19.36 12.64
C ALA A 252 -4.37 -18.53 12.50
N LEU A 253 -4.13 -17.54 13.38
CA LEU A 253 -2.92 -16.74 13.34
C LEU A 253 -1.68 -17.51 13.80
N HIS A 254 -1.78 -18.31 14.86
CA HIS A 254 -0.68 -19.19 15.24
C HIS A 254 -0.32 -20.23 14.17
N THR A 255 -1.33 -20.70 13.43
CA THR A 255 -1.10 -21.60 12.29
C THR A 255 -0.40 -20.84 11.16
N ALA A 256 -0.83 -19.61 10.85
CA ALA A 256 -0.20 -18.77 9.84
C ALA A 256 1.27 -18.47 10.17
N MET A 257 1.60 -18.22 11.43
CA MET A 257 2.98 -18.05 11.89
C MET A 257 3.82 -19.32 11.66
N LYS A 258 3.27 -20.50 11.97
CA LYS A 258 3.95 -21.78 11.72
C LYS A 258 4.09 -22.11 10.24
N GLU A 259 3.11 -21.76 9.41
CA GLU A 259 3.17 -21.92 7.95
C GLU A 259 4.34 -21.13 7.37
N LEU A 260 4.57 -19.90 7.87
CA LEU A 260 5.67 -19.04 7.43
C LEU A 260 7.06 -19.57 7.83
N GLU A 261 7.15 -20.35 8.91
CA GLU A 261 8.40 -21.04 9.29
C GLU A 261 8.70 -22.26 8.39
N ALA A 262 7.63 -22.97 7.97
CA ALA A 262 7.75 -24.25 7.27
C ALA A 262 7.78 -24.11 5.74
N LEU A 263 7.19 -23.05 5.21
CA LEU A 263 7.00 -22.82 3.77
C LEU A 263 7.81 -21.58 3.34
N ASP A 264 8.30 -21.60 2.12
CA ASP A 264 8.99 -20.46 1.48
C ASP A 264 7.99 -19.37 1.04
N THR A 265 6.93 -19.16 1.83
CA THR A 265 5.92 -18.13 1.61
C THR A 265 6.30 -16.85 2.36
N THR A 266 6.08 -15.72 1.72
CA THR A 266 6.47 -14.41 2.28
C THR A 266 5.41 -13.81 3.19
N VAL A 267 4.14 -14.08 2.91
CA VAL A 267 2.98 -13.55 3.65
C VAL A 267 1.86 -14.59 3.68
N VAL A 268 1.23 -14.74 4.82
CA VAL A 268 0.00 -15.52 5.00
C VAL A 268 -1.09 -14.60 5.51
N SER A 269 -2.25 -14.61 4.85
CA SER A 269 -3.37 -13.75 5.25
C SER A 269 -4.55 -14.57 5.79
N ARG A 270 -5.18 -14.09 6.86
CA ARG A 270 -6.35 -14.71 7.50
C ARG A 270 -7.34 -13.64 7.95
N PHE A 271 -8.63 -13.94 7.83
CA PHE A 271 -9.65 -13.08 8.44
C PHE A 271 -9.73 -13.37 9.94
N VAL A 272 -9.75 -12.30 10.74
CA VAL A 272 -9.82 -12.37 12.20
C VAL A 272 -10.78 -11.33 12.75
N GLU A 273 -11.26 -11.55 13.96
CA GLU A 273 -12.11 -10.60 14.68
C GLU A 273 -11.36 -10.00 15.87
N VAL A 274 -11.32 -8.67 15.90
CA VAL A 274 -10.64 -7.88 16.95
C VAL A 274 -11.63 -6.83 17.46
N SER A 275 -11.97 -6.88 18.73
CA SER A 275 -12.92 -5.94 19.38
C SER A 275 -14.27 -5.86 18.64
N GLY A 276 -14.82 -7.01 18.24
CA GLY A 276 -16.12 -7.13 17.55
C GLY A 276 -16.09 -6.67 16.09
N LYS A 277 -14.94 -6.41 15.51
CA LYS A 277 -14.78 -5.97 14.13
C LYS A 277 -13.93 -6.96 13.33
N ARG A 278 -14.34 -7.21 12.08
CA ARG A 278 -13.64 -8.12 11.15
C ARG A 278 -12.48 -7.40 10.46
N TYR A 279 -11.29 -7.98 10.54
CA TYR A 279 -10.07 -7.53 9.87
C TYR A 279 -9.51 -8.62 8.95
N LEU A 280 -8.80 -8.21 7.93
CA LEU A 280 -7.89 -9.09 7.23
C LEU A 280 -6.50 -8.92 7.84
N ALA A 281 -6.01 -9.97 8.51
CA ALA A 281 -4.68 -10.00 9.08
C ALA A 281 -3.71 -10.61 8.07
N GLY A 282 -2.71 -9.84 7.65
CA GLY A 282 -1.57 -10.32 6.90
C GLY A 282 -0.40 -10.55 7.85
N VAL A 283 0.19 -11.72 7.81
CA VAL A 283 1.31 -12.14 8.68
C VAL A 283 2.56 -12.33 7.83
N ALA A 284 3.67 -11.75 8.25
CA ALA A 284 4.99 -11.97 7.65
C ALA A 284 6.01 -12.31 8.73
N TYR A 285 6.93 -13.20 8.40
CA TYR A 285 8.09 -13.48 9.25
C TYR A 285 9.26 -12.55 8.91
N LEU A 286 9.91 -12.06 9.94
CA LEU A 286 11.07 -11.17 9.89
C LEU A 286 12.32 -11.94 10.41
N PRO A 287 12.96 -12.76 9.56
CA PRO A 287 14.04 -13.64 10.01
C PRO A 287 15.23 -12.88 10.59
N GLU A 288 15.45 -11.64 10.16
CA GLU A 288 16.58 -10.80 10.60
C GLU A 288 16.47 -10.42 12.08
N ILE A 289 15.25 -10.34 12.61
CA ILE A 289 14.98 -9.95 14.00
C ILE A 289 14.22 -11.03 14.78
N ASP A 290 13.87 -12.12 14.11
CA ASP A 290 13.18 -13.29 14.67
C ASP A 290 11.79 -12.97 15.25
N TRP A 291 11.05 -12.07 14.56
CA TRP A 291 9.69 -11.66 14.90
C TRP A 291 8.73 -11.89 13.75
N TYR A 292 7.43 -11.81 14.07
CA TYR A 292 6.36 -11.73 13.07
C TYR A 292 5.76 -10.33 13.06
N GLU A 293 5.56 -9.83 11.88
CA GLU A 293 4.72 -8.66 11.64
C GLU A 293 3.31 -9.11 11.29
N ILE A 294 2.33 -8.54 11.95
CA ILE A 294 0.90 -8.75 11.70
C ILE A 294 0.29 -7.41 11.35
N THR A 295 -0.16 -7.28 10.10
CA THR A 295 -0.86 -6.09 9.63
C THR A 295 -2.35 -6.37 9.57
N LEU A 296 -3.12 -5.65 10.37
CA LEU A 296 -4.58 -5.69 10.41
C LEU A 296 -5.15 -4.66 9.45
N LEU A 297 -5.90 -5.11 8.46
CA LEU A 297 -6.56 -4.29 7.45
C LEU A 297 -8.05 -4.23 7.74
N ASP A 298 -8.53 -3.04 8.06
CA ASP A 298 -9.93 -2.73 8.23
C ASP A 298 -10.58 -2.51 6.87
N LEU A 299 -11.25 -3.54 6.36
CA LEU A 299 -11.85 -3.49 5.03
C LEU A 299 -12.97 -2.47 4.92
N ASP A 300 -13.72 -2.24 5.99
CA ASP A 300 -14.80 -1.25 6.02
C ASP A 300 -14.28 0.18 5.89
N THR A 301 -13.08 0.43 6.42
CA THR A 301 -12.42 1.73 6.30
C THR A 301 -11.67 1.89 4.98
N LEU A 302 -10.99 0.83 4.51
CA LEU A 302 -10.19 0.87 3.29
C LEU A 302 -11.03 0.83 2.02
N LEU A 303 -12.11 0.04 2.05
CA LEU A 303 -13.03 -0.17 0.94
C LEU A 303 -14.47 -0.14 1.46
N PRO A 304 -14.96 1.01 1.91
CA PRO A 304 -16.32 1.11 2.36
C PRO A 304 -17.28 0.73 1.21
N ILE A 305 -18.31 -0.05 1.53
CA ILE A 305 -19.36 -0.45 0.57
C ILE A 305 -19.97 0.80 -0.10
N SER A 306 -19.92 1.95 0.58
CA SER A 306 -20.32 3.23 0.01
C SER A 306 -19.50 3.65 -1.22
N SER A 307 -18.29 3.14 -1.42
CA SER A 307 -17.49 3.38 -2.63
C SER A 307 -18.16 2.78 -3.89
N PHE A 308 -19.01 1.76 -3.71
CA PHE A 308 -19.78 1.15 -4.78
C PHE A 308 -21.15 1.80 -4.98
N THR A 309 -21.57 2.74 -4.10
CA THR A 309 -22.83 3.47 -4.27
C THR A 309 -22.88 4.25 -5.58
N GLY A 310 -21.73 4.77 -6.04
CA GLY A 310 -21.63 5.41 -7.36
C GLY A 310 -22.03 4.47 -8.51
N ILE A 311 -21.62 3.22 -8.45
CA ILE A 311 -21.97 2.19 -9.43
C ILE A 311 -23.47 1.88 -9.34
N LEU A 312 -24.02 1.73 -8.12
CA LEU A 312 -25.45 1.48 -7.90
C LEU A 312 -26.30 2.67 -8.34
N VAL A 313 -25.85 3.91 -8.11
CA VAL A 313 -26.53 5.13 -8.59
C VAL A 313 -26.51 5.18 -10.11
N VAL A 314 -25.38 4.95 -10.76
CA VAL A 314 -25.27 4.89 -12.22
C VAL A 314 -26.14 3.77 -12.76
N TYR A 315 -26.13 2.59 -12.15
CA TYR A 315 -26.99 1.47 -12.51
C TYR A 315 -28.47 1.81 -12.31
N GLY A 316 -28.84 2.41 -11.17
CA GLY A 316 -30.22 2.84 -10.89
C GLY A 316 -30.69 3.93 -11.86
N LEU A 317 -29.84 4.90 -12.19
CA LEU A 317 -30.14 5.96 -13.18
C LEU A 317 -30.27 5.37 -14.59
N THR A 318 -29.43 4.42 -14.96
CA THR A 318 -29.53 3.74 -16.26
C THR A 318 -30.80 2.88 -16.35
N LEU A 319 -31.19 2.18 -15.27
CA LEU A 319 -32.45 1.46 -15.20
C LEU A 319 -33.66 2.40 -15.25
N LEU A 320 -33.61 3.51 -14.52
CA LEU A 320 -34.66 4.53 -14.55
C LEU A 320 -34.77 5.17 -15.94
N ALA A 321 -33.62 5.53 -16.54
CA ALA A 321 -33.58 6.06 -17.91
C ALA A 321 -34.10 5.04 -18.93
N ALA A 322 -33.71 3.77 -18.78
CA ALA A 322 -34.21 2.68 -19.62
C ALA A 322 -35.73 2.47 -19.42
N LEU A 323 -36.21 2.56 -18.17
CA LEU A 323 -37.66 2.45 -17.86
C LEU A 323 -38.45 3.62 -18.48
N VAL A 324 -37.93 4.86 -18.33
CA VAL A 324 -38.56 6.05 -18.90
C VAL A 324 -38.53 5.98 -20.43
N LEU A 325 -37.38 5.65 -21.03
CA LEU A 325 -37.25 5.46 -22.48
C LEU A 325 -38.16 4.33 -23.00
N PHE A 326 -38.20 3.21 -22.26
CA PHE A 326 -39.05 2.08 -22.60
C PHE A 326 -40.54 2.46 -22.49
N ASN A 327 -40.89 3.20 -21.42
CA ASN A 327 -42.26 3.69 -21.24
C ASN A 327 -42.69 4.71 -22.32
N LEU A 328 -41.74 5.64 -22.65
CA LEU A 328 -41.94 6.57 -23.76
C LEU A 328 -42.02 5.83 -25.11
N ALA A 329 -41.18 4.78 -25.27
CA ALA A 329 -41.19 3.95 -26.47
C ALA A 329 -42.52 3.19 -26.60
N ILE A 330 -42.96 2.50 -25.52
CA ILE A 330 -44.22 1.80 -25.51
C ILE A 330 -45.42 2.75 -25.68
N SER A 331 -45.40 3.88 -24.97
CA SER A 331 -46.45 4.86 -25.12
C SER A 331 -46.54 5.33 -26.57
N ARG A 332 -45.37 5.72 -27.16
CA ARG A 332 -45.32 6.30 -28.51
C ARG A 332 -45.46 5.25 -29.63
N PHE A 333 -44.94 4.05 -29.44
CA PHE A 333 -44.91 3.04 -30.52
C PHE A 333 -45.99 1.98 -30.41
N VAL A 334 -46.58 1.79 -29.23
CA VAL A 334 -47.63 0.78 -29.02
C VAL A 334 -48.94 1.40 -28.60
N LEU A 335 -48.93 2.25 -27.55
CA LEU A 335 -50.16 2.71 -26.94
C LEU A 335 -50.83 3.87 -27.66
N ASP A 336 -50.00 4.85 -28.09
CA ASP A 336 -50.54 6.00 -28.84
C ASP A 336 -51.09 5.57 -30.20
N PRO A 337 -50.47 4.60 -30.92
CA PRO A 337 -51.05 4.07 -32.15
C PRO A 337 -52.27 3.22 -31.99
N LEU A 338 -52.30 2.46 -30.87
CA LEU A 338 -53.53 1.74 -30.53
C LEU A 338 -54.66 2.71 -30.29
N ALA A 339 -54.39 3.84 -29.62
CA ALA A 339 -55.38 4.90 -29.42
C ALA A 339 -55.68 5.63 -30.74
N GLU A 340 -54.67 5.85 -31.60
CA GLU A 340 -54.88 6.40 -32.95
C GLU A 340 -55.67 5.43 -33.82
N LEU A 341 -55.37 4.11 -33.71
CA LEU A 341 -56.11 3.09 -34.43
C LEU A 341 -57.55 2.98 -33.91
N GLU A 342 -57.77 3.00 -32.59
CA GLU A 342 -59.10 2.99 -31.96
C GLU A 342 -59.87 4.24 -32.43
N THR A 343 -59.23 5.40 -32.42
CA THR A 343 -59.83 6.65 -32.92
C THR A 343 -60.10 6.57 -34.41
N ALA A 344 -59.15 6.00 -35.16
CA ALA A 344 -59.29 5.81 -36.59
C ALA A 344 -60.42 4.81 -36.95
N VAL A 345 -60.49 3.69 -36.19
CA VAL A 345 -61.57 2.71 -36.35
C VAL A 345 -62.92 3.36 -36.03
N SER A 346 -63.00 4.11 -34.94
CA SER A 346 -64.23 4.84 -34.58
C SER A 346 -64.61 5.90 -35.63
N ARG A 347 -63.63 6.60 -36.20
CA ARG A 347 -63.85 7.57 -37.30
C ARG A 347 -64.27 6.86 -38.59
N VAL A 348 -63.67 5.69 -38.88
CA VAL A 348 -64.04 4.88 -40.04
C VAL A 348 -65.48 4.39 -39.89
N GLN A 349 -65.90 3.99 -38.70
CA GLN A 349 -67.31 3.63 -38.41
C GLN A 349 -68.26 4.83 -38.61
N LEU A 350 -67.76 6.04 -38.42
CA LEU A 350 -68.48 7.29 -38.65
C LEU A 350 -68.27 7.85 -40.06
N GLY A 351 -67.52 7.15 -40.94
CA GLY A 351 -67.25 7.59 -42.31
C GLY A 351 -66.30 8.77 -42.47
N GLU A 352 -65.61 9.16 -41.42
CA GLU A 352 -64.69 10.34 -41.38
C GLU A 352 -63.21 9.97 -41.44
N PHE A 353 -62.81 8.91 -42.11
CA PHE A 353 -61.43 8.44 -42.09
C PHE A 353 -60.62 8.98 -43.27
N PRO A 354 -59.62 9.89 -43.05
CA PRO A 354 -58.72 10.31 -44.11
C PRO A 354 -57.68 9.22 -44.40
N PRO A 355 -57.50 8.78 -45.64
CA PRO A 355 -56.52 7.73 -45.99
C PRO A 355 -55.09 8.03 -45.59
N GLU A 356 -54.72 9.31 -45.44
CA GLU A 356 -53.36 9.76 -45.09
C GLU A 356 -52.99 9.57 -43.61
N SER A 357 -53.91 9.52 -42.70
CA SER A 357 -53.63 9.29 -41.28
C SER A 357 -53.28 7.85 -40.96
N LEU A 358 -53.64 6.91 -41.78
CA LEU A 358 -53.24 5.48 -41.70
C LEU A 358 -51.87 5.25 -42.32
N SER A 359 -51.31 6.24 -43.00
CA SER A 359 -50.02 6.18 -43.67
C SER A 359 -48.83 6.51 -42.79
N SER A 360 -49.01 6.73 -41.51
CA SER A 360 -47.93 7.14 -40.57
C SER A 360 -47.10 5.98 -40.05
N GLY A 361 -46.78 5.01 -40.85
CA GLY A 361 -45.59 4.23 -40.79
C GLY A 361 -45.36 3.33 -39.55
N ARG A 362 -46.36 2.55 -39.11
CA ARG A 362 -46.20 1.69 -37.98
C ARG A 362 -46.09 0.20 -38.30
N THR A 363 -45.28 -0.48 -37.50
CA THR A 363 -44.71 -1.78 -37.82
C THR A 363 -45.05 -2.88 -36.82
N ASP A 364 -46.15 -2.76 -36.15
CA ASP A 364 -46.53 -3.79 -35.20
C ASP A 364 -47.72 -4.63 -35.69
N GLU A 365 -48.11 -5.61 -34.86
CA GLU A 365 -49.21 -6.53 -35.18
C GLU A 365 -50.54 -5.81 -35.46
N ILE A 366 -50.66 -4.57 -35.05
CA ILE A 366 -51.81 -3.71 -35.29
C ILE A 366 -51.70 -3.10 -36.69
N GLY A 367 -50.48 -2.70 -37.05
CA GLY A 367 -50.19 -2.22 -38.38
C GLY A 367 -50.27 -3.30 -39.47
N ARG A 368 -50.31 -4.58 -39.07
CA ARG A 368 -50.44 -5.70 -40.01
C ARG A 368 -51.72 -5.69 -40.80
N LEU A 369 -52.75 -5.10 -40.25
CA LEU A 369 -54.04 -4.91 -40.91
C LEU A 369 -54.04 -3.78 -41.93
N MET A 370 -53.11 -2.83 -41.83
CA MET A 370 -53.18 -1.65 -42.66
C MET A 370 -52.08 -1.51 -43.70
N GLU A 371 -50.85 -1.88 -43.44
CA GLU A 371 -49.80 -1.83 -44.47
C GLU A 371 -48.53 -2.54 -44.04
N HIS A 372 -48.33 -3.73 -44.56
CA HIS A 372 -47.15 -4.56 -44.27
C HIS A 372 -45.80 -3.88 -44.62
N PHE A 373 -45.79 -3.01 -45.55
CA PHE A 373 -44.55 -2.50 -46.13
C PHE A 373 -43.85 -1.42 -45.28
N ARG A 374 -44.60 -0.52 -44.68
CA ARG A 374 -44.00 0.56 -43.87
C ARG A 374 -43.42 0.10 -42.53
N ARG A 375 -43.85 -1.02 -42.12
CA ARG A 375 -43.53 -1.65 -40.85
C ARG A 375 -42.03 -1.93 -40.72
N MET A 376 -41.49 -2.65 -41.65
CA MET A 376 -40.13 -3.20 -41.56
C MET A 376 -39.03 -2.11 -41.58
N ALA A 377 -39.21 -1.11 -42.45
CA ALA A 377 -38.20 -0.02 -42.59
C ALA A 377 -38.08 0.86 -41.35
N ARG A 378 -39.19 1.20 -40.70
CA ARG A 378 -39.15 2.02 -39.48
C ARG A 378 -38.72 1.26 -38.25
N SER A 379 -39.07 -0.01 -38.14
CA SER A 379 -38.57 -0.89 -37.08
C SER A 379 -37.06 -1.10 -37.14
N MET A 380 -36.54 -1.25 -38.36
CA MET A 380 -35.11 -1.37 -38.58
C MET A 380 -34.35 -0.06 -38.22
N LEU A 381 -34.88 1.09 -38.56
CA LEU A 381 -34.27 2.37 -38.25
C LEU A 381 -34.20 2.64 -36.73
N ASN A 382 -35.29 2.28 -36.03
CA ASN A 382 -35.35 2.47 -34.58
C ASN A 382 -34.44 1.49 -33.84
N ALA A 383 -34.35 0.24 -34.29
CA ALA A 383 -33.42 -0.76 -33.72
C ALA A 383 -31.94 -0.39 -33.94
N LYS A 384 -31.65 0.22 -35.12
CA LYS A 384 -30.31 0.72 -35.43
C LYS A 384 -29.91 1.88 -34.51
N LEU A 385 -30.78 2.84 -34.29
CA LEU A 385 -30.53 3.99 -33.41
C LEU A 385 -30.36 3.57 -31.95
N GLU A 386 -31.12 2.57 -31.49
CA GLU A 386 -30.97 2.00 -30.15
C GLU A 386 -29.65 1.23 -29.99
N LEU A 387 -29.24 0.51 -31.04
CA LEU A 387 -27.97 -0.21 -31.06
C LEU A 387 -26.77 0.75 -31.09
N GLU A 388 -26.83 1.80 -31.88
CA GLU A 388 -25.79 2.83 -31.95
C GLU A 388 -25.69 3.63 -30.64
N SER A 389 -26.84 3.92 -29.98
CA SER A 389 -26.87 4.54 -28.65
C SER A 389 -26.24 3.64 -27.57
N LYS A 390 -26.58 2.34 -27.56
CA LYS A 390 -26.02 1.36 -26.62
C LYS A 390 -24.53 1.07 -26.88
N VAL A 391 -24.11 1.06 -28.16
CA VAL A 391 -22.69 0.92 -28.52
C VAL A 391 -21.90 2.13 -28.06
N ARG A 392 -22.43 3.33 -28.26
CA ARG A 392 -21.78 4.58 -27.81
C ARG A 392 -21.66 4.64 -26.28
N GLU A 393 -22.73 4.29 -25.56
CA GLU A 393 -22.74 4.27 -24.10
C GLU A 393 -21.75 3.23 -23.51
N ARG A 394 -21.67 2.03 -24.13
CA ARG A 394 -20.68 1.00 -23.76
C ARG A 394 -19.25 1.41 -24.11
N THR A 395 -19.06 2.10 -25.23
CA THR A 395 -17.73 2.57 -25.64
C THR A 395 -17.20 3.66 -24.69
N GLU A 396 -18.07 4.58 -24.26
CA GLU A 396 -17.70 5.62 -23.27
C GLU A 396 -17.45 5.05 -21.87
N ALA A 397 -18.16 3.98 -21.47
CA ALA A 397 -17.92 3.27 -20.20
C ALA A 397 -16.60 2.47 -20.23
N LEU A 398 -16.29 1.82 -21.36
CA LEU A 398 -15.03 1.11 -21.58
C LEU A 398 -13.83 2.09 -21.59
N ASP A 399 -14.00 3.28 -22.11
CA ASP A 399 -12.94 4.27 -22.23
C ASP A 399 -12.49 4.84 -20.85
N ARG A 400 -13.38 4.79 -19.84
CA ARG A 400 -13.06 5.16 -18.46
C ARG A 400 -12.24 4.10 -17.71
N LEU A 401 -12.33 2.83 -18.12
CA LEU A 401 -11.59 1.73 -17.50
C LEU A 401 -10.14 1.61 -17.98
N THR A 402 -9.72 2.40 -18.98
CA THR A 402 -8.40 2.27 -19.62
C THR A 402 -7.36 3.29 -19.14
N LYS A 403 -7.48 3.79 -17.89
CA LYS A 403 -6.54 4.80 -17.35
C LYS A 403 -5.40 4.22 -16.52
N ILE A 404 -5.39 2.90 -16.33
CA ILE A 404 -4.39 2.19 -15.51
C ILE A 404 -3.50 1.36 -16.43
N ASP A 405 -2.22 1.32 -16.14
CA ASP A 405 -1.27 0.41 -16.78
C ASP A 405 -1.41 -0.99 -16.16
N PRO A 406 -1.70 -2.03 -16.98
CA PRO A 406 -2.02 -3.36 -16.44
C PRO A 406 -0.80 -4.09 -15.83
N LEU A 407 0.41 -3.68 -16.16
CA LEU A 407 1.62 -4.30 -15.62
C LEU A 407 2.00 -3.72 -14.26
N THR A 408 1.89 -2.40 -14.12
CA THR A 408 2.39 -1.69 -12.95
C THR A 408 1.30 -1.26 -11.98
N GLU A 409 0.03 -1.37 -12.37
CA GLU A 409 -1.16 -0.88 -11.65
C GLU A 409 -1.14 0.63 -11.37
N LEU A 410 -0.18 1.35 -11.95
CA LEU A 410 -0.14 2.81 -11.95
C LEU A 410 -1.10 3.37 -12.99
N LEU A 411 -1.27 4.69 -12.98
CA LEU A 411 -1.88 5.35 -14.13
C LEU A 411 -1.07 5.06 -15.39
N ASN A 412 -1.76 4.92 -16.52
CA ASN A 412 -1.10 4.97 -17.82
C ASN A 412 -0.92 6.45 -18.27
N ARG A 413 -0.29 6.63 -19.41
CA ARG A 413 -0.03 7.96 -20.00
C ARG A 413 -1.28 8.83 -20.07
N ARG A 414 -2.42 8.25 -20.48
CA ARG A 414 -3.70 8.97 -20.59
C ARG A 414 -4.22 9.39 -19.20
N GLY A 415 -4.21 8.46 -18.25
CA GLY A 415 -4.65 8.74 -16.89
C GLY A 415 -3.81 9.83 -16.20
N MET A 416 -2.51 9.85 -16.46
CA MET A 416 -1.62 10.87 -15.93
C MET A 416 -1.81 12.21 -16.62
N ALA A 417 -1.98 12.23 -17.95
CA ALA A 417 -2.22 13.47 -18.68
C ALA A 417 -3.45 14.21 -18.13
N GLU A 418 -4.57 13.51 -17.93
CA GLU A 418 -5.77 14.07 -17.31
C GLU A 418 -5.53 14.58 -15.88
N ARG A 419 -4.69 13.87 -15.11
CA ARG A 419 -4.31 14.31 -13.75
C ARG A 419 -3.52 15.60 -13.78
N ILE A 420 -2.56 15.72 -14.70
CA ILE A 420 -1.75 16.93 -14.87
C ILE A 420 -2.62 18.11 -15.35
N GLU A 421 -3.52 17.89 -16.32
CA GLU A 421 -4.45 18.92 -16.77
C GLU A 421 -5.36 19.42 -15.64
N ALA A 422 -5.88 18.50 -14.83
CA ALA A 422 -6.66 18.84 -13.65
C ALA A 422 -5.84 19.67 -12.65
N GLU A 423 -4.57 19.32 -12.47
CA GLU A 423 -3.66 20.00 -11.55
C GLU A 423 -3.27 21.38 -12.06
N ILE A 424 -2.96 21.54 -13.36
CA ILE A 424 -2.74 22.84 -13.99
C ILE A 424 -3.94 23.76 -13.75
N SER A 425 -5.14 23.21 -13.98
CA SER A 425 -6.38 23.96 -13.75
C SER A 425 -6.59 24.30 -12.27
N ARG A 426 -6.14 23.47 -11.33
CA ARG A 426 -6.23 23.69 -9.89
C ARG A 426 -5.26 24.79 -9.45
N VAL A 427 -3.98 24.64 -9.76
CA VAL A 427 -2.94 25.58 -9.31
C VAL A 427 -3.08 26.96 -9.94
N GLY A 428 -3.56 27.03 -11.18
CA GLY A 428 -3.88 28.31 -11.84
C GLY A 428 -4.97 29.12 -11.12
N ARG A 429 -5.86 28.45 -10.35
CA ARG A 429 -6.88 29.12 -9.51
C ARG A 429 -6.37 29.44 -8.11
N GLU A 430 -5.50 28.60 -7.55
CA GLU A 430 -5.07 28.68 -6.15
C GLU A 430 -3.75 29.42 -5.96
N GLY A 431 -3.01 29.73 -7.04
CA GLY A 431 -1.71 30.39 -6.99
C GLY A 431 -0.62 29.55 -6.32
N ARG A 432 -0.73 28.22 -6.43
CA ARG A 432 0.22 27.25 -5.88
C ARG A 432 1.10 26.69 -6.99
N CYS A 433 2.01 25.79 -6.63
CA CYS A 433 2.85 25.08 -7.58
C CYS A 433 2.63 23.58 -7.49
N PHE A 434 2.84 22.88 -8.58
CA PHE A 434 2.95 21.43 -8.63
C PHE A 434 4.28 21.01 -9.26
N GLY A 435 4.74 19.81 -8.97
CA GLY A 435 5.97 19.28 -9.52
C GLY A 435 5.74 18.05 -10.38
N ILE A 436 6.56 17.89 -11.40
CA ILE A 436 6.67 16.68 -12.21
C ILE A 436 8.06 16.08 -11.99
N LEU A 437 8.09 14.78 -11.67
CA LEU A 437 9.28 13.97 -11.79
C LEU A 437 9.09 13.03 -12.98
N TRP A 438 10.00 13.09 -13.93
CA TRP A 438 10.07 12.15 -15.04
C TRP A 438 11.24 11.20 -14.78
N LEU A 439 10.94 9.94 -14.66
CA LEU A 439 11.89 8.90 -14.32
C LEU A 439 12.06 7.96 -15.51
N ASP A 440 13.27 7.47 -15.68
CA ASP A 440 13.61 6.44 -16.65
C ASP A 440 14.56 5.45 -16.00
N LEU A 441 14.26 4.18 -16.19
CA LEU A 441 15.05 3.10 -15.64
C LEU A 441 16.37 2.96 -16.39
N ASP A 442 17.47 3.23 -15.70
CA ASP A 442 18.79 3.17 -16.32
C ASP A 442 19.11 1.75 -16.80
N ASP A 443 19.60 1.69 -18.04
CA ASP A 443 20.05 0.46 -18.70
C ASP A 443 18.98 -0.64 -18.81
N PHE A 444 17.68 -0.27 -18.81
CA PHE A 444 16.56 -1.21 -18.87
C PHE A 444 16.61 -2.13 -20.08
N LYS A 445 17.05 -1.59 -21.22
CA LYS A 445 17.24 -2.41 -22.42
C LYS A 445 18.26 -3.52 -22.18
N GLU A 446 19.34 -3.22 -21.46
CA GLU A 446 20.36 -4.21 -21.12
C GLU A 446 19.81 -5.29 -20.17
N ILE A 447 18.94 -4.92 -19.24
CA ILE A 447 18.21 -5.87 -18.38
C ILE A 447 17.39 -6.82 -19.24
N ASN A 448 16.60 -6.30 -20.19
CA ASN A 448 15.79 -7.11 -21.10
C ASN A 448 16.65 -8.01 -21.99
N ASP A 449 17.70 -7.44 -22.59
CA ASP A 449 18.57 -8.15 -23.53
C ASP A 449 19.35 -9.28 -22.83
N ARG A 450 19.75 -9.09 -21.56
CA ARG A 450 20.52 -10.09 -20.80
C ARG A 450 19.65 -11.11 -20.07
N HIS A 451 18.49 -10.71 -19.57
CA HIS A 451 17.73 -11.52 -18.62
C HIS A 451 16.31 -11.84 -19.09
N GLY A 452 15.92 -11.31 -20.25
CA GLY A 452 14.61 -11.51 -20.84
C GLY A 452 13.53 -10.56 -20.33
N HIS A 453 12.47 -10.40 -21.13
CA HIS A 453 11.38 -9.48 -20.86
C HIS A 453 10.63 -9.75 -19.54
N ALA A 454 10.56 -11.01 -19.11
CA ALA A 454 9.90 -11.36 -17.85
C ALA A 454 10.56 -10.70 -16.64
N LEU A 455 11.90 -10.64 -16.60
CA LEU A 455 12.63 -9.95 -15.53
C LEU A 455 12.53 -8.43 -15.67
N GLY A 456 12.46 -7.92 -16.91
CA GLY A 456 12.18 -6.52 -17.17
C GLY A 456 10.80 -6.10 -16.66
N ASP A 457 9.77 -6.90 -16.90
CA ASP A 457 8.40 -6.66 -16.40
C ASP A 457 8.36 -6.67 -14.85
N GLU A 458 9.11 -7.57 -14.23
CA GLU A 458 9.25 -7.62 -12.77
C GLU A 458 9.99 -6.39 -12.24
N ALA A 459 11.02 -5.90 -12.95
CA ALA A 459 11.71 -4.67 -12.63
C ALA A 459 10.76 -3.46 -12.67
N LEU A 460 9.97 -3.32 -13.74
CA LEU A 460 8.99 -2.26 -13.88
C LEU A 460 7.94 -2.30 -12.75
N SER A 461 7.41 -3.48 -12.45
CA SER A 461 6.45 -3.65 -11.36
C SER A 461 7.07 -3.36 -9.99
N THR A 462 8.35 -3.67 -9.81
CA THR A 462 9.09 -3.39 -8.59
C THR A 462 9.31 -1.89 -8.41
N ILE A 463 9.68 -1.18 -9.47
CA ILE A 463 9.83 0.28 -9.44
C ILE A 463 8.50 0.98 -9.18
N ALA A 464 7.43 0.53 -9.80
CA ALA A 464 6.09 1.05 -9.52
C ALA A 464 5.75 0.97 -8.02
N ARG A 465 6.00 -0.18 -7.39
CA ARG A 465 5.82 -0.38 -5.95
C ARG A 465 6.71 0.54 -5.11
N ILE A 466 7.96 0.70 -5.50
CA ILE A 466 8.89 1.63 -4.83
C ILE A 466 8.38 3.06 -4.92
N ILE A 467 7.99 3.52 -6.10
CA ILE A 467 7.43 4.86 -6.29
C ILE A 467 6.23 5.06 -5.36
N LEU A 468 5.25 4.14 -5.39
CA LEU A 468 4.06 4.22 -4.54
C LEU A 468 4.39 4.22 -3.04
N SER A 469 5.46 3.55 -2.63
CA SER A 469 5.88 3.52 -1.23
C SER A 469 6.48 4.84 -0.73
N VAL A 470 6.93 5.69 -1.65
CA VAL A 470 7.66 6.93 -1.35
C VAL A 470 6.78 8.16 -1.51
N ILE A 471 5.84 8.15 -2.47
CA ILE A 471 4.93 9.27 -2.73
C ILE A 471 3.81 9.34 -1.68
N ARG A 472 3.16 10.48 -1.59
CA ARG A 472 2.04 10.71 -0.68
C ARG A 472 0.73 10.22 -1.33
N PRO A 473 -0.33 9.95 -0.55
CA PRO A 473 -1.61 9.45 -1.11
C PRO A 473 -2.28 10.38 -2.12
N TYR A 474 -1.97 11.66 -2.10
CA TYR A 474 -2.53 12.65 -3.02
C TYR A 474 -1.62 12.91 -4.23
N ASP A 475 -0.36 12.48 -4.21
CA ASP A 475 0.49 12.48 -5.39
C ASP A 475 0.04 11.38 -6.35
N SER A 476 0.41 11.48 -7.60
CA SER A 476 0.04 10.49 -8.61
C SER A 476 1.27 9.96 -9.31
N ALA A 477 1.26 8.66 -9.58
CA ALA A 477 2.29 8.02 -10.38
C ALA A 477 1.69 7.33 -11.60
N ALA A 478 2.44 7.33 -12.69
CA ALA A 478 2.06 6.65 -13.93
C ALA A 478 3.26 5.99 -14.59
N ARG A 479 2.97 4.93 -15.33
CA ARG A 479 3.87 4.46 -16.37
C ARG A 479 3.57 5.23 -17.65
N TRP A 480 4.53 6.05 -18.07
CA TRP A 480 4.35 6.95 -19.21
C TRP A 480 4.58 6.24 -20.55
N GLY A 481 5.53 5.32 -20.60
CA GLY A 481 5.81 4.47 -21.75
C GLY A 481 7.06 3.63 -21.52
N GLY A 482 7.10 2.42 -22.01
CA GLY A 482 8.28 1.55 -21.90
C GLY A 482 8.79 1.42 -20.46
N ASP A 483 9.95 2.00 -20.20
CA ASP A 483 10.68 2.08 -18.93
C ASP A 483 10.54 3.44 -18.22
N GLU A 484 9.67 4.31 -18.74
CA GLU A 484 9.47 5.66 -18.21
C GLU A 484 8.30 5.73 -17.24
N PHE A 485 8.53 6.40 -16.14
CA PHE A 485 7.52 6.70 -15.11
C PHE A 485 7.40 8.21 -14.93
N LEU A 486 6.19 8.64 -14.61
CA LEU A 486 5.90 10.02 -14.30
C LEU A 486 5.27 10.11 -12.91
N VAL A 487 5.74 11.04 -12.10
CA VAL A 487 5.16 11.34 -10.78
C VAL A 487 4.74 12.79 -10.76
N LEU A 488 3.47 13.02 -10.43
CA LEU A 488 2.88 14.34 -10.22
C LEU A 488 2.80 14.61 -8.71
N LEU A 489 3.47 15.63 -8.27
CA LEU A 489 3.43 16.13 -6.90
C LEU A 489 2.49 17.32 -6.80
N GLN A 490 1.52 17.22 -5.90
CA GLN A 490 0.64 18.34 -5.59
C GLN A 490 1.26 19.25 -4.52
N ASP A 491 1.00 20.56 -4.60
CA ASP A 491 1.41 21.55 -3.60
C ASP A 491 2.88 21.40 -3.17
N CYS A 492 3.80 21.51 -4.10
CA CYS A 492 5.21 21.32 -3.81
C CYS A 492 6.06 22.54 -4.19
N ASP A 493 7.16 22.71 -3.46
CA ASP A 493 8.25 23.63 -3.78
C ASP A 493 9.47 22.87 -4.34
N GLU A 494 10.50 23.62 -4.70
CA GLU A 494 11.74 23.06 -5.24
C GLU A 494 12.44 22.08 -4.30
N ALA A 495 12.41 22.33 -2.99
CA ALA A 495 13.07 21.50 -2.00
C ALA A 495 12.34 20.16 -1.86
N MET A 496 11.00 20.20 -1.82
CA MET A 496 10.14 19.04 -1.77
C MET A 496 10.27 18.18 -3.03
N LEU A 497 10.26 18.83 -4.21
CA LEU A 497 10.40 18.17 -5.49
C LEU A 497 11.74 17.42 -5.59
N SER A 498 12.84 18.10 -5.27
CA SER A 498 14.19 17.52 -5.30
C SER A 498 14.36 16.44 -4.24
N GLY A 499 13.85 16.68 -3.05
CA GLY A 499 13.90 15.72 -1.94
C GLY A 499 13.13 14.44 -2.23
N LEU A 500 11.96 14.53 -2.86
CA LEU A 500 11.21 13.34 -3.26
C LEU A 500 11.91 12.60 -4.40
N GLY A 501 12.41 13.31 -5.40
CA GLY A 501 13.18 12.71 -6.48
C GLY A 501 14.37 11.90 -5.95
N GLU A 502 15.13 12.48 -5.04
CA GLU A 502 16.28 11.79 -4.44
C GLU A 502 15.87 10.59 -3.57
N ARG A 503 14.76 10.70 -2.83
CA ARG A 503 14.22 9.57 -2.06
C ARG A 503 13.79 8.42 -2.97
N ILE A 504 13.11 8.71 -4.08
CA ILE A 504 12.73 7.69 -5.07
C ILE A 504 13.99 7.05 -5.66
N ARG A 505 14.94 7.86 -6.13
CA ARG A 505 16.20 7.39 -6.69
C ARG A 505 16.94 6.48 -5.71
N ALA A 506 17.10 6.94 -4.47
CA ALA A 506 17.79 6.19 -3.43
C ALA A 506 17.07 4.88 -3.09
N ALA A 507 15.75 4.89 -3.05
CA ALA A 507 14.94 3.70 -2.81
C ALA A 507 15.07 2.68 -3.95
N ILE A 508 15.11 3.13 -5.20
CA ILE A 508 15.36 2.28 -6.37
C ILE A 508 16.76 1.68 -6.30
N ALA A 509 17.79 2.50 -6.05
CA ALA A 509 19.17 2.05 -5.95
C ALA A 509 19.43 1.09 -4.77
N ALA A 510 18.64 1.21 -3.70
CA ALA A 510 18.70 0.32 -2.53
C ALA A 510 17.85 -0.96 -2.69
N CYS A 511 17.19 -1.16 -3.83
CA CYS A 511 16.34 -2.32 -4.06
C CYS A 511 17.16 -3.61 -4.10
N THR A 512 16.83 -4.54 -3.20
CA THR A 512 17.47 -5.87 -3.12
C THR A 512 16.49 -7.02 -3.38
N THR A 513 15.25 -6.68 -3.72
CA THR A 513 14.17 -7.66 -3.92
C THR A 513 14.22 -8.32 -5.29
N LEU A 514 14.72 -7.60 -6.30
CA LEU A 514 14.81 -8.14 -7.65
C LEU A 514 16.09 -8.96 -7.80
N ARG A 515 15.92 -10.23 -8.17
CA ARG A 515 17.03 -11.18 -8.31
C ARG A 515 17.00 -11.85 -9.67
N ILE A 516 18.17 -12.07 -10.25
CA ILE A 516 18.32 -12.92 -11.41
C ILE A 516 18.22 -14.41 -10.99
N PRO A 517 18.00 -15.33 -11.94
CA PRO A 517 17.79 -16.76 -11.66
C PRO A 517 18.88 -17.45 -10.83
N ASP A 518 20.08 -16.91 -10.79
CA ASP A 518 21.20 -17.42 -9.99
C ASP A 518 21.18 -16.93 -8.53
N GLY A 519 20.17 -16.12 -8.15
CA GLY A 519 20.01 -15.57 -6.81
C GLY A 519 20.71 -14.24 -6.55
N THR A 520 21.51 -13.75 -7.51
CA THR A 520 22.19 -12.45 -7.41
C THR A 520 21.18 -11.31 -7.47
N VAL A 521 21.36 -10.28 -6.66
CA VAL A 521 20.53 -9.07 -6.70
C VAL A 521 20.82 -8.31 -8.00
N LEU A 522 19.77 -8.00 -8.76
CA LEU A 522 19.88 -7.12 -9.91
C LEU A 522 19.90 -5.66 -9.42
N PRO A 523 21.01 -4.93 -9.59
CA PRO A 523 21.04 -3.53 -9.22
C PRO A 523 20.14 -2.72 -10.15
N LEU A 524 19.28 -1.90 -9.57
CA LEU A 524 18.43 -0.97 -10.31
C LEU A 524 18.95 0.46 -10.11
N GLY A 525 18.93 1.24 -11.19
CA GLY A 525 19.19 2.67 -11.16
C GLY A 525 18.10 3.41 -11.93
N ALA A 526 17.83 4.64 -11.56
CA ALA A 526 16.92 5.49 -12.30
C ALA A 526 17.46 6.91 -12.41
N SER A 527 17.41 7.44 -13.61
CA SER A 527 17.63 8.86 -13.87
C SER A 527 16.32 9.61 -13.75
N ILE A 528 16.35 10.78 -13.13
CA ILE A 528 15.14 11.54 -12.82
C ILE A 528 15.31 12.99 -13.25
N GLY A 529 14.39 13.47 -14.08
CA GLY A 529 14.20 14.88 -14.41
C GLY A 529 13.09 15.47 -13.56
N ALA A 530 13.31 16.65 -13.01
CA ALA A 530 12.36 17.33 -12.14
C ALA A 530 12.01 18.71 -12.69
N ALA A 531 10.74 19.01 -12.83
CA ALA A 531 10.23 20.33 -13.25
C ALA A 531 9.13 20.80 -12.31
N LEU A 532 9.17 22.08 -11.95
CA LEU A 532 8.15 22.76 -11.15
C LEU A 532 7.29 23.62 -12.08
N SER A 533 6.00 23.69 -11.81
CA SER A 533 5.07 24.52 -12.57
C SER A 533 4.09 25.24 -11.64
N ASP A 534 3.83 26.47 -11.97
CA ASP A 534 2.82 27.33 -11.34
C ASP A 534 1.47 27.31 -12.09
N GLY A 535 1.33 26.43 -13.07
CA GLY A 535 0.13 26.30 -13.89
C GLY A 535 -0.06 27.36 -14.95
N THR A 536 0.88 28.29 -15.14
CA THR A 536 0.78 29.32 -16.18
C THR A 536 1.15 28.78 -17.57
N ARG A 537 1.82 27.64 -17.62
CA ARG A 537 2.28 26.99 -18.86
C ARG A 537 1.49 25.70 -19.11
N GLY A 538 1.25 25.39 -20.39
CA GLY A 538 0.55 24.17 -20.78
C GLY A 538 1.34 22.89 -20.45
N ILE A 539 0.62 21.77 -20.42
CA ILE A 539 1.16 20.43 -20.07
C ILE A 539 2.42 20.08 -20.88
N GLU A 540 2.43 20.38 -22.18
CA GLU A 540 3.54 20.04 -23.08
C GLU A 540 4.87 20.71 -22.66
N MET A 541 4.80 21.97 -22.21
CA MET A 541 5.99 22.69 -21.78
C MET A 541 6.54 22.14 -20.45
N VAL A 542 5.69 21.82 -19.49
CA VAL A 542 6.11 21.28 -18.21
C VAL A 542 6.73 19.88 -18.38
N LEU A 543 6.10 19.07 -19.22
CA LEU A 543 6.64 17.76 -19.57
C LEU A 543 7.97 17.89 -20.33
N HIS A 544 8.07 18.81 -21.26
CA HIS A 544 9.33 19.08 -21.97
C HIS A 544 10.47 19.48 -21.04
N ASP A 545 10.20 20.36 -20.07
CA ASP A 545 11.19 20.78 -19.09
C ASP A 545 11.69 19.58 -18.24
N ALA A 546 10.76 18.71 -17.78
CA ALA A 546 11.10 17.51 -17.04
C ALA A 546 11.91 16.52 -17.89
N ASP A 547 11.54 16.32 -19.16
CA ASP A 547 12.26 15.47 -20.11
C ASP A 547 13.68 15.96 -20.37
N GLN A 548 13.85 17.27 -20.61
CA GLN A 548 15.17 17.88 -20.77
C GLN A 548 16.05 17.71 -19.52
N ALA A 549 15.45 17.79 -18.33
CA ALA A 549 16.14 17.54 -17.09
C ALA A 549 16.52 16.05 -16.96
N LEU A 550 15.66 15.13 -17.34
CA LEU A 550 15.94 13.70 -17.42
C LEU A 550 17.09 13.41 -18.39
N TYR A 551 17.06 14.00 -19.57
CA TYR A 551 18.14 13.86 -20.54
C TYR A 551 19.49 14.32 -19.96
N ARG A 552 19.52 15.45 -19.22
CA ARG A 552 20.72 15.90 -18.52
C ARG A 552 21.15 14.91 -17.42
N ALA A 553 20.21 14.31 -16.70
CA ALA A 553 20.51 13.30 -15.69
C ALA A 553 21.22 12.08 -16.30
N LYS A 554 20.71 11.57 -17.43
CA LYS A 554 21.32 10.47 -18.18
C LYS A 554 22.74 10.79 -18.65
N ASN A 555 22.94 11.97 -19.23
CA ASN A 555 24.27 12.40 -19.75
C ASN A 555 25.28 12.71 -18.65
N ALA A 556 24.84 13.08 -17.47
CA ALA A 556 25.72 13.38 -16.34
C ALA A 556 26.20 12.12 -15.60
N GLY A 557 25.87 10.92 -16.09
CA GLY A 557 26.35 9.63 -15.53
C GLY A 557 25.26 8.84 -14.84
N ARG A 558 24.01 9.07 -15.19
CA ARG A 558 22.82 8.33 -14.72
C ARG A 558 22.63 8.32 -13.19
N ASN A 559 21.65 7.57 -12.72
CA ASN A 559 21.31 7.35 -11.31
C ASN A 559 21.36 8.64 -10.47
N ARG A 560 20.69 9.68 -10.95
CA ARG A 560 20.64 11.00 -10.32
C ARG A 560 19.38 11.76 -10.63
N VAL A 561 19.13 12.77 -9.82
CA VAL A 561 18.07 13.75 -10.02
C VAL A 561 18.67 15.02 -10.61
N VAL A 562 18.08 15.53 -11.68
CA VAL A 562 18.43 16.82 -12.28
C VAL A 562 17.16 17.66 -12.41
N ARG A 563 17.28 18.95 -12.13
CA ARG A 563 16.16 19.89 -12.27
C ARG A 563 16.20 20.61 -13.62
N ALA A 564 15.00 21.01 -14.05
CA ALA A 564 14.80 21.81 -15.24
C ALA A 564 15.46 23.21 -15.16
#